data_cb9fb54751c13dd168a5d1b97d182548
#
_entry.id   cb9fb54751c13dd168a5d1b97d182548
#
_cell.length_a   1.000
_cell.length_b   1.000
_cell.length_c   1.000
_cell.angle_alpha   90.00
_cell.angle_beta   90.00
_cell.angle_gamma   90.00
#
_symmetry.space_group_name_H-M   'P 1'
#
loop_
_entity.id
_entity.type
_entity.pdbx_description
1 polymer ?
#
loop_
_entity_poly.entity_id
_entity_poly.type
_entity_poly.pdbx_seq_one_letter_code
_entity_poly.pdbx_strand_id
1 'polypeptide(L)'
;MLERIKETAAFIQARIENFQPEVGIILGTGLGDFADRIDEKYSIDYKEIPNFPVSTVEGHKGKLIFGLLEGRRVVAMQGRFHYYEGYTMQQVTFPVRVLKLLGIRYLFVSNASGGVNPSFRVGDLMVITDHINLMPNPLIGPNMAEFGPRFPDMHNCYDQHLIIRATRIAEEKGIKLQYGVYVGGTGPTFETQAEYRYFCLLYTSPSPRD
;
A
#
# COMPACT_ATOMS: atom_id res chain seq x y z
N MET A 1 19.71 6.52 -6.27
CA MET A 1 18.40 6.24 -5.69
C MET A 1 18.26 6.89 -4.31
N LEU A 2 19.12 6.56 -3.35
CA LEU A 2 19.04 7.07 -1.97
C LEU A 2 19.04 8.60 -1.89
N GLU A 3 19.94 9.28 -2.57
CA GLU A 3 20.02 10.76 -2.57
C GLU A 3 18.71 11.39 -3.08
N ARG A 4 18.11 10.81 -4.14
CA ARG A 4 16.80 11.27 -4.65
C ARG A 4 15.68 11.10 -3.61
N ILE A 5 15.71 10.02 -2.82
CA ILE A 5 14.72 9.80 -1.74
C ILE A 5 14.89 10.86 -0.65
N LYS A 6 16.15 11.13 -0.26
CA LYS A 6 16.46 12.17 0.75
C LYS A 6 16.07 13.57 0.28
N GLU A 7 16.41 13.93 -0.96
CA GLU A 7 16.02 15.18 -1.59
C GLU A 7 14.50 15.37 -1.57
N THR A 8 13.77 14.35 -2.01
CA THR A 8 12.30 14.37 -2.02
C THR A 8 11.72 14.50 -0.61
N ALA A 9 12.25 13.75 0.35
CA ALA A 9 11.79 13.85 1.74
C ALA A 9 12.05 15.24 2.33
N ALA A 10 13.23 15.83 2.08
CA ALA A 10 13.57 17.18 2.54
C ALA A 10 12.65 18.24 1.91
N PHE A 11 12.36 18.13 0.60
CA PHE A 11 11.41 18.99 -0.09
C PHE A 11 10.02 18.95 0.55
N ILE A 12 9.51 17.74 0.81
CA ILE A 12 8.20 17.57 1.46
C ILE A 12 8.23 18.15 2.87
N GLN A 13 9.23 17.84 3.69
CA GLN A 13 9.36 18.34 5.06
C GLN A 13 9.30 19.87 5.12
N ALA A 14 9.98 20.55 4.19
CA ALA A 14 9.94 22.02 4.11
C ALA A 14 8.52 22.56 3.78
N ARG A 15 7.75 21.83 2.94
CA ARG A 15 6.39 22.22 2.54
C ARG A 15 5.33 21.98 3.61
N ILE A 16 5.59 21.06 4.53
CA ILE A 16 4.66 20.70 5.60
C ILE A 16 5.13 21.22 6.98
N GLU A 17 5.99 22.22 6.99
CA GLU A 17 6.49 22.87 8.21
C GLU A 17 6.98 21.85 9.27
N ASN A 18 7.67 20.80 8.82
CA ASN A 18 8.14 19.68 9.63
C ASN A 18 7.02 18.91 10.38
N PHE A 19 5.79 18.91 9.86
CA PHE A 19 4.75 18.02 10.35
C PHE A 19 5.24 16.57 10.29
N GLN A 20 5.14 15.83 11.39
CA GLN A 20 5.66 14.47 11.52
C GLN A 20 4.51 13.46 11.52
N PRO A 21 4.19 12.83 10.38
CA PRO A 21 3.17 11.79 10.33
C PRO A 21 3.63 10.53 11.06
N GLU A 22 2.73 9.90 11.79
CA GLU A 22 2.96 8.59 12.43
C GLU A 22 2.48 7.44 11.56
N VAL A 23 1.45 7.70 10.76
CA VAL A 23 0.75 6.70 9.96
C VAL A 23 0.77 7.10 8.49
N GLY A 24 1.22 6.19 7.63
CA GLY A 24 1.06 6.28 6.19
C GLY A 24 -0.15 5.47 5.73
N ILE A 25 -0.93 6.04 4.81
CA ILE A 25 -2.09 5.38 4.22
C ILE A 25 -1.97 5.45 2.70
N ILE A 26 -2.01 4.31 2.03
CA ILE A 26 -2.07 4.26 0.56
C ILE A 26 -3.50 3.87 0.17
N LEU A 27 -4.23 4.83 -0.38
CA LEU A 27 -5.61 4.64 -0.78
C LEU A 27 -5.67 3.94 -2.14
N GLY A 28 -6.39 2.83 -2.18
CA GLY A 28 -6.67 2.09 -3.40
C GLY A 28 -7.82 2.69 -4.21
N THR A 29 -8.06 2.09 -5.38
CA THR A 29 -9.17 2.43 -6.25
C THR A 29 -10.51 2.37 -5.50
N GLY A 30 -11.34 3.40 -5.66
CA GLY A 30 -12.63 3.52 -4.98
C GLY A 30 -12.59 4.06 -3.56
N LEU A 31 -11.39 4.29 -2.98
CA LEU A 31 -11.22 4.82 -1.62
C LEU A 31 -10.72 6.27 -1.58
N GLY A 32 -10.72 6.96 -2.73
CA GLY A 32 -10.26 8.35 -2.83
C GLY A 32 -10.98 9.30 -1.86
N ASP A 33 -12.28 9.13 -1.69
CA ASP A 33 -13.12 9.96 -0.82
C ASP A 33 -12.84 9.73 0.68
N PHE A 34 -12.13 8.65 1.05
CA PHE A 34 -11.68 8.47 2.43
C PHE A 34 -10.74 9.60 2.87
N ALA A 35 -10.02 10.21 1.93
CA ALA A 35 -9.17 11.36 2.21
C ALA A 35 -9.95 12.57 2.78
N ASP A 36 -11.23 12.72 2.45
CA ASP A 36 -12.08 13.81 2.93
C ASP A 36 -12.38 13.70 4.45
N ARG A 37 -12.07 12.54 5.05
CA ARG A 37 -12.16 12.34 6.51
C ARG A 37 -10.94 12.83 7.29
N ILE A 38 -9.88 13.18 6.58
CA ILE A 38 -8.66 13.72 7.19
C ILE A 38 -8.88 15.22 7.41
N ASP A 39 -8.70 15.69 8.65
CA ASP A 39 -8.58 17.12 8.94
C ASP A 39 -7.27 17.61 8.31
N GLU A 40 -7.37 18.02 7.04
CA GLU A 40 -6.24 18.36 6.19
C GLU A 40 -5.54 19.62 6.70
N LYS A 41 -4.22 19.51 6.89
CA LYS A 41 -3.35 20.64 7.21
C LYS A 41 -2.50 21.08 6.03
N TYR A 42 -2.01 20.09 5.26
CA TYR A 42 -1.18 20.32 4.08
C TYR A 42 -1.56 19.33 3.00
N SER A 43 -1.52 19.78 1.74
CA SER A 43 -1.56 18.87 0.59
C SER A 43 -0.54 19.29 -0.46
N ILE A 44 0.02 18.30 -1.16
CA ILE A 44 1.04 18.51 -2.20
C ILE A 44 0.68 17.62 -3.38
N ASP A 45 0.50 18.22 -4.56
CA ASP A 45 0.29 17.44 -5.78
C ASP A 45 1.56 16.67 -6.16
N TYR A 46 1.43 15.41 -6.60
CA TYR A 46 2.59 14.56 -6.97
C TYR A 46 3.48 15.22 -8.02
N LYS A 47 2.89 15.94 -8.96
CA LYS A 47 3.62 16.66 -10.02
C LYS A 47 4.55 17.77 -9.50
N GLU A 48 4.29 18.28 -8.29
CA GLU A 48 5.14 19.30 -7.65
C GLU A 48 6.29 18.68 -6.86
N ILE A 49 6.20 17.37 -6.56
CA ILE A 49 7.20 16.68 -5.75
C ILE A 49 8.34 16.18 -6.64
N PRO A 50 9.58 16.61 -6.41
CA PRO A 50 10.70 16.14 -7.19
C PRO A 50 10.85 14.61 -7.11
N ASN A 51 11.20 14.00 -8.23
CA ASN A 51 11.41 12.55 -8.36
C ASN A 51 10.18 11.64 -8.17
N PHE A 52 9.02 12.20 -7.84
CA PHE A 52 7.79 11.39 -7.78
C PHE A 52 7.34 10.97 -9.18
N PRO A 53 6.81 9.76 -9.33
CA PRO A 53 6.08 9.41 -10.54
C PRO A 53 4.81 10.26 -10.67
N VAL A 54 4.28 10.36 -11.87
CA VAL A 54 3.00 11.04 -12.13
C VAL A 54 1.99 9.98 -12.52
N SER A 55 0.89 9.84 -11.77
CA SER A 55 -0.17 8.87 -12.12
C SER A 55 -0.80 9.27 -13.46
N THR A 56 -0.95 8.28 -14.35
CA THR A 56 -1.61 8.44 -15.65
C THR A 56 -3.04 7.88 -15.64
N VAL A 57 -3.46 7.29 -14.52
CA VAL A 57 -4.78 6.66 -14.38
C VAL A 57 -5.83 7.71 -14.04
N GLU A 58 -6.91 7.77 -14.86
CA GLU A 58 -8.07 8.60 -14.59
C GLU A 58 -8.68 8.30 -13.21
N GLY A 59 -9.08 9.36 -12.48
CA GLY A 59 -9.68 9.23 -11.14
C GLY A 59 -8.70 9.27 -9.97
N HIS A 60 -7.39 9.24 -10.23
CA HIS A 60 -6.40 9.47 -9.19
C HIS A 60 -6.12 10.97 -9.06
N LYS A 61 -6.51 11.58 -7.93
CA LYS A 61 -6.26 13.01 -7.66
C LYS A 61 -4.76 13.33 -7.56
N GLY A 62 -3.92 12.32 -7.32
CA GLY A 62 -2.45 12.44 -7.37
C GLY A 62 -1.87 13.38 -6.32
N LYS A 63 -2.24 13.20 -5.04
CA LYS A 63 -1.82 14.08 -3.94
C LYS A 63 -1.27 13.31 -2.74
N LEU A 64 -0.33 13.93 -2.02
CA LEU A 64 -0.06 13.64 -0.62
C LEU A 64 -0.90 14.56 0.25
N ILE A 65 -1.64 14.02 1.19
CA ILE A 65 -2.46 14.76 2.15
C ILE A 65 -1.92 14.49 3.55
N PHE A 66 -1.62 15.55 4.28
CA PHE A 66 -1.13 15.50 5.65
C PHE A 66 -2.15 16.13 6.58
N GLY A 67 -2.46 15.46 7.68
CA GLY A 67 -3.43 16.01 8.63
C GLY A 67 -3.69 15.09 9.81
N LEU A 68 -4.82 15.30 10.45
CA LEU A 68 -5.27 14.48 11.57
C LEU A 68 -6.43 13.58 11.13
N LEU A 69 -6.35 12.31 11.48
CA LEU A 69 -7.43 11.35 11.35
C LEU A 69 -7.68 10.74 12.73
N GLU A 70 -8.86 11.02 13.30
CA GLU A 70 -9.21 10.61 14.68
C GLU A 70 -8.09 10.95 15.68
N GLY A 71 -7.54 12.16 15.57
CA GLY A 71 -6.47 12.66 16.42
C GLY A 71 -5.07 12.11 16.16
N ARG A 72 -4.89 11.24 15.16
CA ARG A 72 -3.58 10.72 14.76
C ARG A 72 -3.01 11.47 13.57
N ARG A 73 -1.71 11.75 13.62
CA ARG A 73 -1.00 12.41 12.52
C ARG A 73 -0.80 11.41 11.37
N VAL A 74 -1.42 11.69 10.24
CA VAL A 74 -1.39 10.81 9.08
C VAL A 74 -0.80 11.51 7.86
N VAL A 75 -0.27 10.72 6.94
CA VAL A 75 -0.03 11.08 5.55
C VAL A 75 -0.77 10.08 4.67
N ALA A 76 -1.65 10.56 3.81
CA ALA A 76 -2.38 9.74 2.86
C ALA A 76 -1.89 9.98 1.43
N MET A 77 -1.68 8.91 0.70
CA MET A 77 -1.51 8.91 -0.75
C MET A 77 -2.89 8.79 -1.39
N GLN A 78 -3.43 9.89 -1.93
CA GLN A 78 -4.68 9.89 -2.68
C GLN A 78 -4.40 9.56 -4.15
N GLY A 79 -4.26 8.29 -4.43
CA GLY A 79 -3.77 7.72 -5.68
C GLY A 79 -2.41 7.05 -5.50
N ARG A 80 -2.12 6.10 -6.38
CA ARG A 80 -0.88 5.32 -6.39
C ARG A 80 -0.39 5.11 -7.81
N PHE A 81 0.80 4.54 -7.93
CA PHE A 81 1.44 4.22 -9.20
C PHE A 81 1.39 2.70 -9.43
N HIS A 82 1.15 2.30 -10.69
CA HIS A 82 1.07 0.90 -11.03
C HIS A 82 2.20 0.50 -11.98
N TYR A 83 2.63 -0.74 -11.85
CA TYR A 83 3.67 -1.29 -12.70
C TYR A 83 3.27 -1.28 -14.19
N TYR A 84 1.99 -1.55 -14.49
CA TYR A 84 1.49 -1.57 -15.87
C TYR A 84 1.44 -0.18 -16.53
N GLU A 85 1.63 0.90 -15.80
CA GLU A 85 1.79 2.26 -16.35
C GLU A 85 3.17 2.47 -16.99
N GLY A 86 4.05 1.46 -16.96
CA GLY A 86 5.40 1.49 -17.53
C GLY A 86 6.49 1.91 -16.52
N TYR A 87 6.14 2.07 -15.25
CA TYR A 87 7.11 2.36 -14.19
C TYR A 87 7.88 1.11 -13.77
N THR A 88 9.15 1.27 -13.44
CA THR A 88 9.91 0.22 -12.77
C THR A 88 9.39 0.01 -11.34
N MET A 89 9.59 -1.18 -10.78
CA MET A 89 9.19 -1.45 -9.39
C MET A 89 9.88 -0.54 -8.38
N GLN A 90 11.10 -0.09 -8.67
CA GLN A 90 11.80 0.90 -7.86
C GLN A 90 11.10 2.26 -7.87
N GLN A 91 10.51 2.66 -9.01
CA GLN A 91 9.71 3.89 -9.11
C GLN A 91 8.37 3.74 -8.41
N VAL A 92 7.68 2.61 -8.59
CA VAL A 92 6.40 2.33 -7.92
C VAL A 92 6.55 2.36 -6.39
N THR A 93 7.65 1.82 -5.86
CA THR A 93 7.91 1.76 -4.42
C THR A 93 8.66 2.98 -3.86
N PHE A 94 9.09 3.91 -4.72
CA PHE A 94 9.80 5.11 -4.32
C PHE A 94 9.05 5.93 -3.25
N PRO A 95 7.73 6.19 -3.38
CA PRO A 95 6.98 6.93 -2.37
C PRO A 95 7.00 6.28 -0.99
N VAL A 96 6.94 4.95 -0.93
CA VAL A 96 6.96 4.22 0.37
C VAL A 96 8.26 4.52 1.13
N ARG A 97 9.39 4.58 0.42
CA ARG A 97 10.69 4.91 1.01
C ARG A 97 10.75 6.37 1.46
N VAL A 98 10.15 7.27 0.70
CA VAL A 98 10.00 8.68 1.11
C VAL A 98 9.17 8.79 2.38
N LEU A 99 8.00 8.12 2.43
CA LEU A 99 7.14 8.11 3.63
C LEU A 99 7.91 7.58 4.87
N LYS A 100 8.78 6.59 4.69
CA LYS A 100 9.64 6.10 5.78
C LYS A 100 10.56 7.19 6.32
N LEU A 101 11.18 7.99 5.45
CA LEU A 101 12.04 9.11 5.87
C LEU A 101 11.25 10.27 6.47
N LEU A 102 9.96 10.42 6.14
CA LEU A 102 9.07 11.38 6.79
C LEU A 102 8.66 10.95 8.21
N GLY A 103 9.02 9.73 8.62
CA GLY A 103 8.87 9.28 10.01
C GLY A 103 7.69 8.37 10.28
N ILE A 104 6.99 7.86 9.27
CA ILE A 104 5.88 6.92 9.52
C ILE A 104 6.37 5.67 10.25
N ARG A 105 5.56 5.20 11.19
CA ARG A 105 5.78 3.97 11.95
C ARG A 105 4.86 2.84 11.50
N TYR A 106 3.69 3.21 10.99
CA TYR A 106 2.66 2.29 10.52
C TYR A 106 2.32 2.63 9.07
N LEU A 107 2.13 1.60 8.25
CA LEU A 107 1.69 1.75 6.87
C LEU A 107 0.45 0.90 6.65
N PHE A 108 -0.65 1.54 6.24
CA PHE A 108 -1.86 0.88 5.78
C PHE A 108 -1.95 0.96 4.26
N VAL A 109 -2.14 -0.17 3.62
CA VAL A 109 -2.27 -0.27 2.16
C VAL A 109 -3.63 -0.86 1.84
N SER A 110 -4.33 -0.28 0.90
CA SER A 110 -5.61 -0.79 0.42
C SER A 110 -5.64 -0.89 -1.09
N ASN A 111 -6.36 -1.86 -1.61
CA ASN A 111 -6.57 -2.04 -3.04
C ASN A 111 -7.89 -2.75 -3.32
N ALA A 112 -8.47 -2.51 -4.50
CA ALA A 112 -9.48 -3.39 -5.04
C ALA A 112 -8.79 -4.62 -5.65
N SER A 113 -9.41 -5.79 -5.53
CA SER A 113 -8.88 -7.06 -6.06
C SER A 113 -10.02 -7.98 -6.48
N GLY A 114 -9.78 -8.83 -7.45
CA GLY A 114 -10.65 -9.97 -7.78
C GLY A 114 -10.55 -11.03 -6.67
N GLY A 115 -11.68 -11.60 -6.26
CA GLY A 115 -11.71 -12.71 -5.32
C GLY A 115 -11.74 -14.04 -6.04
N VAL A 116 -10.78 -14.93 -5.78
CA VAL A 116 -10.76 -16.31 -6.31
C VAL A 116 -11.36 -17.32 -5.32
N ASN A 117 -11.53 -16.95 -4.06
CA ASN A 117 -12.20 -17.77 -3.06
C ASN A 117 -13.73 -17.73 -3.32
N PRO A 118 -14.40 -18.88 -3.57
CA PRO A 118 -15.83 -18.90 -3.88
C PRO A 118 -16.72 -18.46 -2.73
N SER A 119 -16.23 -18.39 -1.51
CA SER A 119 -16.98 -17.86 -0.35
C SER A 119 -17.00 -16.32 -0.29
N PHE A 120 -16.13 -15.65 -1.04
CA PHE A 120 -16.06 -14.19 -1.06
C PHE A 120 -17.14 -13.59 -1.97
N ARG A 121 -17.59 -12.40 -1.61
CA ARG A 121 -18.62 -11.65 -2.35
C ARG A 121 -18.09 -10.27 -2.71
N VAL A 122 -18.64 -9.70 -3.76
CA VAL A 122 -18.36 -8.30 -4.12
C VAL A 122 -18.74 -7.39 -2.95
N GLY A 123 -17.80 -6.54 -2.56
CA GLY A 123 -17.96 -5.63 -1.41
C GLY A 123 -17.42 -6.18 -0.10
N ASP A 124 -16.95 -7.42 -0.03
CA ASP A 124 -16.27 -7.94 1.16
C ASP A 124 -14.96 -7.18 1.40
N LEU A 125 -14.68 -6.93 2.67
CA LEU A 125 -13.39 -6.41 3.13
C LEU A 125 -12.50 -7.59 3.55
N MET A 126 -11.34 -7.71 2.94
CA MET A 126 -10.38 -8.77 3.25
C MET A 126 -9.14 -8.19 3.93
N VAL A 127 -8.78 -8.73 5.06
CA VAL A 127 -7.48 -8.50 5.69
C VAL A 127 -6.45 -9.41 5.02
N ILE A 128 -5.41 -8.81 4.45
CA ILE A 128 -4.29 -9.55 3.87
C ILE A 128 -3.43 -10.07 5.02
N THR A 129 -3.32 -11.40 5.12
CA THR A 129 -2.51 -12.06 6.15
C THR A 129 -1.12 -12.46 5.63
N ASP A 130 -1.00 -12.65 4.32
CA ASP A 130 0.25 -12.95 3.62
C ASP A 130 0.10 -12.63 2.14
N HIS A 131 1.19 -12.76 1.36
CA HIS A 131 1.13 -12.53 -0.08
C HIS A 131 2.05 -13.46 -0.88
N ILE A 132 1.67 -13.67 -2.15
CA ILE A 132 2.50 -14.32 -3.15
C ILE A 132 2.88 -13.25 -4.19
N ASN A 133 4.17 -12.96 -4.30
CA ASN A 133 4.66 -11.95 -5.24
C ASN A 133 5.04 -12.57 -6.57
N LEU A 134 4.22 -12.36 -7.60
CA LEU A 134 4.51 -12.72 -8.99
C LEU A 134 4.98 -11.51 -9.82
N MET A 135 5.32 -10.41 -9.14
CA MET A 135 5.85 -9.19 -9.76
C MET A 135 7.37 -9.12 -9.62
N PRO A 136 8.06 -8.30 -10.44
CA PRO A 136 9.49 -8.04 -10.22
C PRO A 136 9.74 -7.50 -8.81
N ASN A 137 10.80 -8.02 -8.16
CA ASN A 137 11.12 -7.60 -6.78
C ASN A 137 11.82 -6.23 -6.78
N PRO A 138 11.29 -5.21 -6.09
CA PRO A 138 11.90 -3.87 -6.03
C PRO A 138 13.24 -3.82 -5.28
N LEU A 139 13.61 -4.88 -4.56
CA LEU A 139 14.88 -4.97 -3.83
C LEU A 139 16.03 -5.53 -4.68
N ILE A 140 15.77 -5.92 -5.94
CA ILE A 140 16.84 -6.31 -6.86
C ILE A 140 17.70 -5.10 -7.17
N GLY A 141 19.02 -5.25 -7.03
CA GLY A 141 20.01 -4.19 -7.23
C GLY A 141 20.81 -3.90 -5.96
N PRO A 142 21.54 -2.77 -5.89
CA PRO A 142 22.31 -2.39 -4.71
C PRO A 142 21.43 -2.18 -3.48
N ASN A 143 21.86 -2.71 -2.34
CA ASN A 143 21.15 -2.50 -1.08
C ASN A 143 21.31 -1.05 -0.59
N MET A 144 20.26 -0.52 0.00
CA MET A 144 20.24 0.76 0.73
C MET A 144 20.10 0.45 2.23
N ALA A 145 21.24 0.36 2.92
CA ALA A 145 21.31 -0.08 4.33
C ALA A 145 20.44 0.76 5.27
N GLU A 146 20.16 2.01 4.91
CA GLU A 146 19.27 2.91 5.66
C GLU A 146 17.82 2.41 5.75
N PHE A 147 17.40 1.54 4.82
CA PHE A 147 16.05 0.96 4.80
C PHE A 147 16.00 -0.47 5.34
N GLY A 148 17.14 -1.07 5.61
CA GLY A 148 17.19 -2.40 6.22
C GLY A 148 18.27 -3.32 5.63
N PRO A 149 18.29 -4.58 6.08
CA PRO A 149 19.27 -5.57 5.67
C PRO A 149 19.08 -5.96 4.20
N ARG A 150 20.15 -6.52 3.60
CA ARG A 150 20.13 -7.03 2.22
C ARG A 150 19.06 -8.12 2.01
N PHE A 151 18.85 -8.95 3.01
CA PHE A 151 17.89 -10.05 3.01
C PHE A 151 16.91 -9.85 4.17
N PRO A 152 15.82 -9.08 3.97
CA PRO A 152 14.81 -8.91 5.00
C PRO A 152 14.04 -10.21 5.21
N ASP A 153 13.75 -10.51 6.47
CA ASP A 153 12.85 -11.59 6.82
C ASP A 153 11.40 -11.19 6.49
N MET A 154 10.71 -12.01 5.70
CA MET A 154 9.33 -11.79 5.26
C MET A 154 8.32 -12.65 6.03
N HIS A 155 8.76 -13.42 7.03
CA HIS A 155 7.86 -14.30 7.78
C HIS A 155 6.72 -13.56 8.49
N ASN A 156 6.98 -12.36 8.98
CA ASN A 156 6.01 -11.52 9.66
C ASN A 156 5.86 -10.15 8.96
N CYS A 157 5.67 -10.14 7.64
CA CYS A 157 5.59 -8.88 6.91
C CYS A 157 4.28 -8.11 7.17
N TYR A 158 3.24 -8.79 7.66
CA TYR A 158 1.99 -8.19 8.14
C TYR A 158 1.93 -8.24 9.65
N ASP A 159 1.79 -7.08 10.29
CA ASP A 159 1.80 -6.95 11.75
C ASP A 159 0.58 -7.64 12.38
N GLN A 160 0.82 -8.74 13.08
CA GLN A 160 -0.22 -9.55 13.71
C GLN A 160 -0.98 -8.79 14.80
N HIS A 161 -0.33 -7.86 15.52
CA HIS A 161 -1.00 -7.04 16.53
C HIS A 161 -2.00 -6.08 15.89
N LEU A 162 -1.65 -5.51 14.73
CA LEU A 162 -2.57 -4.65 13.98
C LEU A 162 -3.74 -5.47 13.41
N ILE A 163 -3.49 -6.69 12.90
CA ILE A 163 -4.53 -7.59 12.42
C ILE A 163 -5.52 -7.93 13.54
N ILE A 164 -5.03 -8.39 14.70
CA ILE A 164 -5.86 -8.72 15.86
C ILE A 164 -6.70 -7.50 16.29
N ARG A 165 -6.07 -6.32 16.34
CA ARG A 165 -6.76 -5.09 16.71
C ARG A 165 -7.84 -4.70 15.71
N ALA A 166 -7.57 -4.81 14.41
CA ALA A 166 -8.53 -4.55 13.35
C ALA A 166 -9.72 -5.51 13.42
N THR A 167 -9.46 -6.80 13.65
CA THR A 167 -10.50 -7.83 13.85
C THR A 167 -11.43 -7.45 14.98
N ARG A 168 -10.88 -7.13 16.17
CA ARG A 168 -11.70 -6.76 17.33
C ARG A 168 -12.56 -5.53 17.06
N ILE A 169 -11.99 -4.49 16.44
CA ILE A 169 -12.74 -3.27 16.09
C ILE A 169 -13.83 -3.58 15.08
N ALA A 170 -13.59 -4.46 14.12
CA ALA A 170 -14.60 -4.86 13.15
C ALA A 170 -15.77 -5.62 13.82
N GLU A 171 -15.48 -6.53 14.74
CA GLU A 171 -16.47 -7.25 15.55
C GLU A 171 -17.33 -6.27 16.38
N GLU A 172 -16.68 -5.35 17.10
CA GLU A 172 -17.35 -4.31 17.88
C GLU A 172 -18.27 -3.41 17.02
N LYS A 173 -17.94 -3.23 15.74
CA LYS A 173 -18.72 -2.42 14.80
C LYS A 173 -19.67 -3.23 13.92
N GLY A 174 -19.74 -4.55 14.07
CA GLY A 174 -20.56 -5.43 13.24
C GLY A 174 -20.08 -5.50 11.78
N ILE A 175 -18.81 -5.23 11.51
CA ILE A 175 -18.21 -5.30 10.19
C ILE A 175 -17.65 -6.71 9.99
N LYS A 176 -18.16 -7.41 8.96
CA LYS A 176 -17.64 -8.73 8.60
C LYS A 176 -16.32 -8.56 7.85
N LEU A 177 -15.28 -9.20 8.32
CA LEU A 177 -14.00 -9.28 7.63
C LEU A 177 -13.79 -10.68 7.04
N GLN A 178 -13.15 -10.71 5.88
CA GLN A 178 -12.53 -11.90 5.32
C GLN A 178 -11.02 -11.86 5.60
N TYR A 179 -10.36 -13.00 5.49
CA TYR A 179 -8.91 -13.12 5.66
C TYR A 179 -8.36 -13.95 4.52
N GLY A 180 -7.16 -13.59 4.04
CA GLY A 180 -6.60 -14.34 2.93
C GLY A 180 -5.21 -13.90 2.51
N VAL A 181 -4.68 -14.67 1.57
CA VAL A 181 -3.39 -14.43 0.92
C VAL A 181 -3.64 -13.62 -0.35
N TYR A 182 -2.87 -12.56 -0.55
CA TYR A 182 -2.94 -11.72 -1.74
C TYR A 182 -1.93 -12.19 -2.79
N VAL A 183 -2.35 -12.37 -4.03
CA VAL A 183 -1.46 -12.64 -5.16
C VAL A 183 -1.25 -11.35 -5.96
N GLY A 184 -0.02 -10.89 -6.04
CA GLY A 184 0.35 -9.71 -6.82
C GLY A 184 0.77 -10.09 -8.24
N GLY A 185 -0.01 -9.69 -9.24
CA GLY A 185 0.29 -9.83 -10.67
C GLY A 185 0.63 -8.49 -11.33
N THR A 186 1.21 -8.53 -12.53
CA THR A 186 1.69 -7.34 -13.24
C THR A 186 0.58 -6.53 -13.92
N GLY A 187 -0.55 -7.16 -14.28
CA GLY A 187 -1.49 -6.54 -15.22
C GLY A 187 -0.81 -6.27 -16.60
N PRO A 188 -1.41 -5.44 -17.48
CA PRO A 188 -2.74 -4.83 -17.40
C PRO A 188 -3.87 -5.77 -17.86
N THR A 189 -3.55 -6.98 -18.33
CA THR A 189 -4.55 -7.96 -18.72
C THR A 189 -5.21 -8.58 -17.50
N PHE A 190 -6.47 -8.98 -17.64
CA PHE A 190 -7.09 -9.90 -16.70
C PHE A 190 -6.47 -11.29 -16.85
N GLU A 191 -6.60 -12.08 -15.82
CA GLU A 191 -6.08 -13.42 -15.75
C GLU A 191 -6.81 -14.36 -16.73
N THR A 192 -6.07 -15.31 -17.31
CA THR A 192 -6.63 -16.41 -18.08
C THR A 192 -7.33 -17.42 -17.17
N GLN A 193 -8.17 -18.29 -17.76
CA GLN A 193 -8.80 -19.38 -16.99
C GLN A 193 -7.79 -20.30 -16.31
N ALA A 194 -6.61 -20.50 -16.92
CA ALA A 194 -5.55 -21.31 -16.34
C ALA A 194 -4.88 -20.62 -15.15
N GLU A 195 -4.67 -19.31 -15.22
CA GLU A 195 -4.14 -18.51 -14.11
C GLU A 195 -5.12 -18.48 -12.94
N TYR A 196 -6.43 -18.33 -13.19
CA TYR A 196 -7.43 -18.45 -12.11
C TYR A 196 -7.38 -19.81 -11.42
N ARG A 197 -7.27 -20.91 -12.18
CA ARG A 197 -7.11 -22.26 -11.60
C ARG A 197 -5.82 -22.38 -10.80
N TYR A 198 -4.74 -21.81 -11.31
CA TYR A 198 -3.45 -21.78 -10.61
C TYR A 198 -3.55 -21.03 -9.29
N PHE A 199 -4.17 -19.85 -9.27
CA PHE A 199 -4.37 -19.08 -8.04
C PHE A 199 -5.29 -19.79 -7.06
N CYS A 200 -6.36 -20.43 -7.53
CA CYS A 200 -7.20 -21.27 -6.68
C CYS A 200 -6.41 -22.42 -6.05
N LEU A 201 -5.53 -23.08 -6.79
CA LEU A 201 -4.70 -24.18 -6.27
C LEU A 201 -3.70 -23.71 -5.23
N LEU A 202 -3.09 -22.54 -5.41
CA LEU A 202 -2.18 -21.93 -4.43
C LEU A 202 -2.90 -21.59 -3.11
N TYR A 203 -4.19 -21.25 -3.20
CA TYR A 203 -5.00 -20.87 -2.06
C TYR A 203 -5.72 -22.08 -1.43
N THR A 204 -6.14 -23.06 -2.21
CA THR A 204 -6.90 -24.25 -1.79
C THR A 204 -6.01 -25.48 -1.57
N SER A 205 -4.71 -25.37 -1.68
CA SER A 205 -3.83 -26.43 -1.18
C SER A 205 -4.21 -26.67 0.29
N PRO A 206 -4.53 -27.93 0.68
CA PRO A 206 -5.03 -28.22 2.01
C PRO A 206 -3.97 -27.85 3.02
N SER A 207 -4.04 -26.61 3.45
CA SER A 207 -3.36 -26.13 4.64
C SER A 207 -4.21 -26.60 5.81
N PRO A 208 -3.60 -27.11 6.89
CA PRO A 208 -4.32 -27.41 8.12
C PRO A 208 -5.01 -26.18 8.75
N ARG A 209 -5.05 -25.08 8.03
CA ARG A 209 -5.67 -23.80 8.39
C ARG A 209 -6.90 -23.44 7.56
N ASP A 210 -7.33 -24.32 6.66
CA ASP A 210 -8.55 -24.17 5.87
C ASP A 210 -9.76 -24.76 6.60
#